data_01404bd21c10d02b6db04f59f89a6165
#
_entry.id   01404bd21c10d02b6db04f59f89a6165
#
_cell.length_a   1.000
_cell.length_b   1.000
_cell.length_c   1.000
_cell.angle_alpha   90.00
_cell.angle_beta   90.00
_cell.angle_gamma   90.00
#
_symmetry.space_group_name_H-M   'P 1'
#
loop_
_entity.id
_entity.type
_entity.pdbx_description
1 polymer ?
#
loop_
_entity_poly.entity_id
_entity_poly.type
_entity_poly.pdbx_seq_one_letter_code
_entity_poly.pdbx_strand_id
1 'polypeptide(L)'
;RTTNPDGTPRLHYEGNWRDIFQNWEALALSFPAFLPGMICRFVNASTADGYNPYRITRDGIDWEVEDPNDPWSYIGYWGDHQIIYLLKLLELLQQHDPQTLHALLSRRIFSHANVPYRIRPFDALRADPKNTVDFDAPQQETIRQRVAAVGADGKLVWDKHGQVRLVTLTEKLLIPLLAKLTHFIPEAGIWLNTQRPEWNDANNALVGNGTSMVTLYYLRRHLTFFRYLFRNAT
;
A
#
# COMPACT_ATOMS: atom_id res chain seq x y z
N ARG A 1 -10.68 -9.28 -20.68
CA ARG A 1 -10.09 -10.56 -20.22
C ARG A 1 -8.92 -10.88 -21.12
N THR A 2 -7.73 -11.09 -20.55
CA THR A 2 -6.54 -11.52 -21.30
C THR A 2 -6.62 -13.02 -21.58
N THR A 3 -6.24 -13.42 -22.79
CA THR A 3 -6.16 -14.83 -23.20
C THR A 3 -4.71 -15.23 -23.46
N ASN A 4 -4.43 -16.50 -23.29
CA ASN A 4 -3.17 -17.10 -23.74
C ASN A 4 -3.14 -17.16 -25.28
N PRO A 5 -1.96 -17.37 -25.92
CA PRO A 5 -1.87 -17.51 -27.36
C PRO A 5 -2.72 -18.64 -27.95
N ASP A 6 -3.07 -19.65 -27.16
CA ASP A 6 -3.95 -20.78 -27.51
C ASP A 6 -5.43 -20.48 -27.35
N GLY A 7 -5.81 -19.24 -27.00
CA GLY A 7 -7.21 -18.81 -26.80
C GLY A 7 -7.81 -19.18 -25.44
N THR A 8 -7.10 -19.90 -24.58
CA THR A 8 -7.58 -20.20 -23.23
C THR A 8 -7.56 -18.96 -22.33
N PRO A 9 -8.49 -18.85 -21.35
CA PRO A 9 -8.46 -17.75 -20.39
C PRO A 9 -7.13 -17.74 -19.60
N ARG A 10 -6.43 -16.62 -19.65
CA ARG A 10 -5.24 -16.46 -18.81
C ARG A 10 -5.68 -16.32 -17.34
N LEU A 11 -5.12 -17.16 -16.47
CA LEU A 11 -5.26 -16.98 -15.03
C LEU A 11 -4.53 -15.71 -14.61
N HIS A 12 -5.26 -14.64 -14.55
CA HIS A 12 -4.78 -13.31 -14.24
C HIS A 12 -5.78 -12.65 -13.31
N TYR A 13 -5.29 -12.01 -12.25
CA TYR A 13 -6.09 -11.08 -11.50
C TYR A 13 -5.40 -9.72 -11.48
N GLU A 14 -6.18 -8.71 -11.60
CA GLU A 14 -5.79 -7.32 -11.49
C GLU A 14 -6.96 -6.60 -10.83
N GLY A 15 -6.67 -5.75 -9.87
CA GLY A 15 -7.72 -5.02 -9.18
C GLY A 15 -7.15 -3.94 -8.27
N ASN A 16 -8.04 -3.06 -7.87
CA ASN A 16 -7.71 -2.10 -6.83
C ASN A 16 -7.69 -2.78 -5.46
N TRP A 17 -7.02 -2.14 -4.53
CA TRP A 17 -6.82 -2.67 -3.19
C TRP A 17 -8.12 -2.93 -2.44
N ARG A 18 -9.09 -2.03 -2.54
CA ARG A 18 -10.36 -2.15 -1.85
C ARG A 18 -11.10 -3.43 -2.22
N ASP A 19 -11.21 -3.71 -3.51
CA ASP A 19 -11.97 -4.86 -4.02
C ASP A 19 -11.26 -6.17 -3.68
N ILE A 20 -9.93 -6.20 -3.82
CA ILE A 20 -9.12 -7.36 -3.44
C ILE A 20 -9.28 -7.65 -1.94
N PHE A 21 -9.21 -6.64 -1.09
CA PHE A 21 -9.31 -6.82 0.34
C PHE A 21 -10.64 -7.33 0.84
N GLN A 22 -11.74 -6.83 0.31
CA GLN A 22 -13.06 -7.32 0.66
C GLN A 22 -13.18 -8.82 0.36
N ASN A 23 -12.65 -9.26 -0.77
CA ASN A 23 -12.59 -10.67 -1.12
C ASN A 23 -11.63 -11.47 -0.24
N TRP A 24 -10.47 -10.93 0.06
CA TRP A 24 -9.46 -11.61 0.87
C TRP A 24 -9.89 -11.75 2.34
N GLU A 25 -10.59 -10.77 2.90
CA GLU A 25 -11.13 -10.87 4.27
C GLU A 25 -12.08 -12.08 4.40
N ALA A 26 -13.01 -12.25 3.44
CA ALA A 26 -13.92 -13.38 3.40
C ALA A 26 -13.17 -14.71 3.17
N LEU A 27 -12.19 -14.72 2.26
CA LEU A 27 -11.37 -15.90 1.98
C LEU A 27 -10.53 -16.30 3.20
N ALA A 28 -9.97 -15.34 3.92
CA ALA A 28 -9.15 -15.58 5.11
C ALA A 28 -9.94 -16.21 6.26
N LEU A 29 -11.22 -15.90 6.40
CA LEU A 29 -12.11 -16.56 7.37
C LEU A 29 -12.32 -18.03 7.03
N SER A 30 -12.40 -18.38 5.75
CA SER A 30 -12.58 -19.77 5.28
C SER A 30 -11.26 -20.56 5.22
N PHE A 31 -10.17 -19.88 4.89
CA PHE A 31 -8.85 -20.47 4.68
C PHE A 31 -7.75 -19.65 5.39
N PRO A 32 -7.71 -19.63 6.73
CA PRO A 32 -6.80 -18.78 7.49
C PRO A 32 -5.30 -19.07 7.26
N ALA A 33 -4.96 -20.25 6.76
CA ALA A 33 -3.58 -20.59 6.38
C ALA A 33 -2.99 -19.67 5.29
N PHE A 34 -3.81 -18.97 4.52
CA PHE A 34 -3.34 -17.99 3.53
C PHE A 34 -3.01 -16.61 4.12
N LEU A 35 -3.43 -16.31 5.36
CA LEU A 35 -3.22 -15.00 6.00
C LEU A 35 -1.77 -14.50 5.95
N PRO A 36 -0.74 -15.30 6.30
CA PRO A 36 0.65 -14.83 6.21
C PRO A 36 1.04 -14.40 4.79
N GLY A 37 0.63 -15.17 3.77
CA GLY A 37 0.88 -14.84 2.37
C GLY A 37 0.15 -13.56 1.92
N MET A 38 -1.12 -13.39 2.32
CA MET A 38 -1.90 -12.18 2.04
C MET A 38 -1.24 -10.94 2.66
N ILE A 39 -0.83 -11.02 3.94
CA ILE A 39 -0.13 -9.93 4.64
C ILE A 39 1.18 -9.61 3.93
N CYS A 40 2.02 -10.61 3.62
CA CYS A 40 3.28 -10.39 2.91
C CYS A 40 3.05 -9.68 1.56
N ARG A 41 2.09 -10.14 0.78
CA ARG A 41 1.75 -9.55 -0.52
C ARG A 41 1.37 -8.09 -0.37
N PHE A 42 0.59 -7.80 0.64
CA PHE A 42 0.07 -6.47 0.89
C PHE A 42 1.14 -5.49 1.38
N VAL A 43 1.91 -5.86 2.40
CA VAL A 43 2.94 -4.97 2.93
C VAL A 43 4.07 -4.73 1.92
N ASN A 44 4.41 -5.72 1.08
CA ASN A 44 5.44 -5.56 0.06
C ASN A 44 5.05 -4.57 -1.05
N ALA A 45 3.76 -4.32 -1.24
CA ALA A 45 3.27 -3.32 -2.17
C ALA A 45 3.35 -1.89 -1.63
N SER A 46 3.61 -1.68 -0.34
CA SER A 46 3.80 -0.34 0.18
C SER A 46 5.22 0.17 -0.07
N THR A 47 5.31 1.48 -0.30
CA THR A 47 6.53 2.22 -0.52
C THR A 47 7.23 2.60 0.78
N ALA A 48 8.45 3.13 0.69
CA ALA A 48 9.22 3.56 1.85
C ALA A 48 8.68 4.83 2.52
N ASP A 49 7.80 5.56 1.88
CA ASP A 49 7.09 6.73 2.43
C ASP A 49 5.69 6.42 2.98
N GLY A 50 5.28 5.14 2.96
CA GLY A 50 4.06 4.66 3.62
C GLY A 50 2.80 4.66 2.77
N TYR A 51 2.95 4.75 1.46
CA TYR A 51 1.85 4.73 0.50
C TYR A 51 1.90 3.46 -0.34
N ASN A 52 0.87 3.23 -1.13
CA ASN A 52 0.84 2.14 -2.09
C ASN A 52 0.24 2.60 -3.42
N PRO A 53 0.73 2.06 -4.56
CA PRO A 53 0.17 2.33 -5.86
C PRO A 53 -1.22 1.69 -6.02
N TYR A 54 -1.92 2.11 -7.07
CA TYR A 54 -3.32 1.72 -7.32
C TYR A 54 -3.53 0.22 -7.48
N ARG A 55 -2.61 -0.49 -8.15
CA ARG A 55 -2.86 -1.85 -8.60
C ARG A 55 -2.00 -2.88 -7.91
N ILE A 56 -2.61 -4.05 -7.73
CA ILE A 56 -1.92 -5.30 -7.47
C ILE A 56 -2.30 -6.29 -8.57
N THR A 57 -1.29 -7.03 -9.06
CA THR A 57 -1.44 -8.04 -10.09
C THR A 57 -0.90 -9.38 -9.59
N ARG A 58 -1.12 -10.45 -10.37
CA ARG A 58 -0.51 -11.74 -10.11
C ARG A 58 1.01 -11.65 -9.95
N ASP A 59 1.65 -10.84 -10.80
CA ASP A 59 3.12 -10.75 -10.88
C ASP A 59 3.72 -9.73 -9.90
N GLY A 60 2.90 -9.03 -9.13
CA GLY A 60 3.36 -8.07 -8.14
C GLY A 60 2.52 -6.80 -8.11
N ILE A 61 3.18 -5.68 -7.92
CA ILE A 61 2.57 -4.36 -7.91
C ILE A 61 2.59 -3.74 -9.30
N ASP A 62 1.65 -2.84 -9.55
CA ASP A 62 1.63 -2.01 -10.73
C ASP A 62 1.05 -0.63 -10.41
N TRP A 63 1.25 0.34 -11.31
CA TRP A 63 0.79 1.71 -11.15
C TRP A 63 0.29 2.27 -12.46
N GLU A 64 -0.48 3.34 -12.37
CA GLU A 64 -0.94 4.07 -13.53
C GLU A 64 0.07 5.16 -13.92
N VAL A 65 0.16 5.40 -15.21
CA VAL A 65 0.84 6.55 -15.80
C VAL A 65 -0.23 7.37 -16.46
N GLU A 66 -0.27 8.67 -16.18
CA GLU A 66 -1.24 9.55 -16.82
C GLU A 66 -1.05 9.55 -18.34
N ASP A 67 -2.13 9.30 -19.07
CA ASP A 67 -2.20 9.41 -20.51
C ASP A 67 -3.06 10.64 -20.87
N PRO A 68 -2.47 11.67 -21.51
CA PRO A 68 -3.24 12.87 -21.92
C PRO A 68 -4.44 12.58 -22.82
N ASN A 69 -4.46 11.42 -23.48
CA ASN A 69 -5.55 10.99 -24.35
C ASN A 69 -6.64 10.19 -23.63
N ASP A 70 -6.39 9.78 -22.38
CA ASP A 70 -7.36 9.06 -21.54
C ASP A 70 -7.74 9.91 -20.32
N PRO A 71 -8.92 10.55 -20.32
CA PRO A 71 -9.36 11.39 -19.21
C PRO A 71 -9.60 10.63 -17.90
N TRP A 72 -9.57 9.30 -17.94
CA TRP A 72 -9.74 8.43 -16.79
C TRP A 72 -8.40 7.93 -16.23
N SER A 73 -7.30 8.14 -16.96
CA SER A 73 -5.97 7.80 -16.46
C SER A 73 -5.51 8.87 -15.47
N TYR A 74 -5.11 8.46 -14.28
CA TYR A 74 -4.48 9.37 -13.33
C TYR A 74 -3.80 8.61 -12.18
N ILE A 75 -2.83 9.27 -11.56
CA ILE A 75 -2.02 8.69 -10.50
C ILE A 75 -2.88 8.38 -9.27
N GLY A 76 -2.87 7.12 -8.84
CA GLY A 76 -3.41 6.68 -7.56
C GLY A 76 -2.27 6.32 -6.59
N TYR A 77 -2.19 7.03 -5.46
CA TYR A 77 -1.15 6.84 -4.46
C TYR A 77 -1.74 6.96 -3.06
N TRP A 78 -1.92 5.84 -2.39
CA TRP A 78 -2.83 5.69 -1.27
C TRP A 78 -2.14 5.24 0.01
N GLY A 79 -2.66 5.64 1.16
CA GLY A 79 -2.18 5.23 2.47
C GLY A 79 -3.26 4.63 3.38
N ASP A 80 -4.53 4.86 3.08
CA ASP A 80 -5.65 4.46 3.95
C ASP A 80 -5.85 2.95 3.99
N HIS A 81 -5.64 2.25 2.88
CA HIS A 81 -5.75 0.81 2.80
C HIS A 81 -4.80 0.08 3.75
N GLN A 82 -3.58 0.60 3.94
CA GLN A 82 -2.62 0.07 4.90
C GLN A 82 -3.12 0.21 6.34
N ILE A 83 -3.81 1.28 6.65
CA ILE A 83 -4.34 1.55 7.99
C ILE A 83 -5.59 0.71 8.27
N ILE A 84 -6.41 0.46 7.27
CA ILE A 84 -7.73 -0.17 7.45
C ILE A 84 -7.66 -1.68 7.18
N TYR A 85 -7.35 -2.07 5.96
CA TYR A 85 -7.45 -3.47 5.55
C TYR A 85 -6.31 -4.35 6.04
N LEU A 86 -5.09 -3.82 6.05
CA LEU A 86 -3.96 -4.55 6.62
C LEU A 86 -4.20 -4.86 8.09
N LEU A 87 -4.75 -3.92 8.85
CA LEU A 87 -5.08 -4.14 10.26
C LEU A 87 -6.04 -5.32 10.45
N LYS A 88 -7.08 -5.40 9.63
CA LYS A 88 -8.04 -6.52 9.70
C LYS A 88 -7.37 -7.88 9.46
N LEU A 89 -6.48 -7.99 8.49
CA LEU A 89 -5.72 -9.22 8.25
C LEU A 89 -4.76 -9.55 9.40
N LEU A 90 -4.10 -8.55 9.98
CA LEU A 90 -3.22 -8.74 11.14
C LEU A 90 -4.01 -9.21 12.38
N GLU A 91 -5.18 -8.63 12.63
CA GLU A 91 -6.06 -9.05 13.72
C GLU A 91 -6.54 -10.50 13.54
N LEU A 92 -6.92 -10.89 12.31
CA LEU A 92 -7.29 -12.27 12.00
C LEU A 92 -6.11 -13.23 12.20
N LEU A 93 -4.90 -12.85 11.75
CA LEU A 93 -3.71 -13.69 11.98
C LEU A 93 -3.37 -13.79 13.47
N GLN A 94 -3.51 -12.70 14.23
CA GLN A 94 -3.30 -12.72 15.67
C GLN A 94 -4.27 -13.67 16.39
N GLN A 95 -5.50 -13.79 15.91
CA GLN A 95 -6.50 -14.70 16.47
C GLN A 95 -6.24 -16.16 16.09
N HIS A 96 -5.80 -16.38 14.84
CA HIS A 96 -5.63 -17.72 14.28
C HIS A 96 -4.27 -18.35 14.60
N ASP A 97 -3.20 -17.59 14.38
CA ASP A 97 -1.81 -18.04 14.56
C ASP A 97 -0.91 -16.88 15.05
N PRO A 98 -1.00 -16.53 16.35
CA PRO A 98 -0.20 -15.45 16.93
C PRO A 98 1.31 -15.74 16.87
N GLN A 99 1.72 -17.00 16.88
CA GLN A 99 3.14 -17.37 16.85
C GLN A 99 3.77 -17.01 15.50
N THR A 100 3.10 -17.30 14.40
CA THR A 100 3.53 -16.90 13.08
C THR A 100 3.60 -15.38 12.96
N LEU A 101 2.61 -14.64 13.46
CA LEU A 101 2.64 -13.18 13.43
C LEU A 101 3.86 -12.63 14.21
N HIS A 102 4.10 -13.11 15.42
CA HIS A 102 5.24 -12.68 16.23
C HIS A 102 6.58 -13.02 15.57
N ALA A 103 6.71 -14.21 14.98
CA ALA A 103 7.91 -14.61 14.26
C ALA A 103 8.21 -13.72 13.05
N LEU A 104 7.19 -13.19 12.39
CA LEU A 104 7.36 -12.28 11.23
C LEU A 104 7.87 -10.89 11.62
N LEU A 105 7.62 -10.42 12.85
CA LEU A 105 7.96 -9.06 13.28
C LEU A 105 9.44 -8.71 13.11
N SER A 106 10.33 -9.66 13.39
CA SER A 106 11.78 -9.46 13.34
C SER A 106 12.47 -10.04 12.10
N ARG A 107 11.75 -10.83 11.28
CA ARG A 107 12.33 -11.45 10.08
C ARG A 107 12.50 -10.43 8.97
N ARG A 108 13.71 -10.34 8.41
CA ARG A 108 14.03 -9.47 7.27
C ARG A 108 13.72 -10.17 5.94
N ILE A 109 12.43 -10.26 5.63
CA ILE A 109 11.92 -10.93 4.41
C ILE A 109 10.97 -10.05 3.59
N PHE A 110 10.69 -8.84 4.05
CA PHE A 110 9.78 -7.92 3.41
C PHE A 110 10.56 -6.89 2.58
N SER A 111 9.90 -6.29 1.59
CA SER A 111 10.48 -5.31 0.69
C SER A 111 9.60 -4.06 0.59
N HIS A 112 10.13 -2.99 0.01
CA HIS A 112 9.39 -1.80 -0.35
C HIS A 112 9.16 -1.74 -1.85
N ALA A 113 7.97 -1.33 -2.25
CA ALA A 113 7.68 -0.96 -3.62
C ALA A 113 8.48 0.29 -4.01
N ASN A 114 9.07 0.26 -5.19
CA ASN A 114 9.78 1.39 -5.78
C ASN A 114 8.94 1.96 -6.92
N VAL A 115 8.06 2.90 -6.59
CA VAL A 115 7.17 3.53 -7.59
C VAL A 115 7.72 4.88 -8.02
N PRO A 116 7.45 5.32 -9.26
CA PRO A 116 7.93 6.59 -9.79
C PRO A 116 7.03 7.77 -9.37
N TYR A 117 6.59 7.76 -8.12
CA TYR A 117 5.71 8.80 -7.55
C TYR A 117 6.40 9.51 -6.40
N ARG A 118 6.24 10.84 -6.36
CA ARG A 118 6.73 11.68 -5.26
C ARG A 118 5.64 12.61 -4.80
N ILE A 119 5.32 12.56 -3.51
CA ILE A 119 4.40 13.53 -2.90
C ILE A 119 5.11 14.89 -2.87
N ARG A 120 4.41 15.92 -3.35
CA ARG A 120 4.90 17.29 -3.38
C ARG A 120 5.12 17.86 -1.97
N PRO A 121 5.97 18.87 -1.82
CA PRO A 121 6.13 19.58 -0.56
C PRO A 121 4.81 20.19 -0.05
N PHE A 122 4.70 20.34 1.26
CA PHE A 122 3.48 20.81 1.94
C PHE A 122 2.89 22.11 1.35
N ASP A 123 3.75 23.10 1.05
CA ASP A 123 3.27 24.38 0.47
C ASP A 123 2.65 24.19 -0.93
N ALA A 124 3.18 23.26 -1.73
CA ALA A 124 2.60 22.93 -3.02
C ALA A 124 1.26 22.20 -2.86
N LEU A 125 1.14 21.28 -1.89
CA LEU A 125 -0.12 20.61 -1.54
C LEU A 125 -1.22 21.61 -1.13
N ARG A 126 -0.83 22.64 -0.39
CA ARG A 126 -1.77 23.71 0.03
C ARG A 126 -2.18 24.60 -1.12
N ALA A 127 -1.27 24.92 -2.03
CA ALA A 127 -1.53 25.79 -3.17
C ALA A 127 -2.42 25.12 -4.22
N ASP A 128 -2.19 23.82 -4.47
CA ASP A 128 -2.96 23.05 -5.44
C ASP A 128 -3.26 21.63 -4.91
N PRO A 129 -4.31 21.45 -4.10
CA PRO A 129 -4.64 20.17 -3.49
C PRO A 129 -5.14 19.11 -4.48
N LYS A 130 -5.40 19.47 -5.73
CA LYS A 130 -5.76 18.54 -6.80
C LYS A 130 -4.55 17.95 -7.53
N ASN A 131 -3.35 18.48 -7.27
CA ASN A 131 -2.10 18.10 -7.94
C ASN A 131 -1.00 17.89 -6.88
N THR A 132 -1.05 16.75 -6.22
CA THR A 132 -0.27 16.48 -5.01
C THR A 132 0.88 15.50 -5.21
N VAL A 133 0.96 14.87 -6.39
CA VAL A 133 1.96 13.83 -6.70
C VAL A 133 2.65 14.14 -8.02
N ASP A 134 3.98 14.14 -8.00
CA ASP A 134 4.79 14.23 -9.22
C ASP A 134 5.12 12.83 -9.74
N PHE A 135 5.11 12.67 -11.07
CA PHE A 135 5.57 11.47 -11.76
C PHE A 135 7.05 11.61 -12.14
N ASP A 136 7.88 10.65 -11.71
CA ASP A 136 9.32 10.62 -11.98
C ASP A 136 9.62 9.74 -13.20
N ALA A 137 9.58 10.32 -14.39
CA ALA A 137 9.84 9.61 -15.66
C ALA A 137 11.23 8.95 -15.74
N PRO A 138 12.34 9.56 -15.28
CA PRO A 138 13.65 8.89 -15.18
C PRO A 138 13.62 7.65 -14.28
N GLN A 139 12.93 7.72 -13.15
CA GLN A 139 12.76 6.58 -12.26
C GLN A 139 11.94 5.45 -12.91
N GLN A 140 10.87 5.80 -13.62
CA GLN A 140 10.06 4.85 -14.39
C GLN A 140 10.92 4.08 -15.40
N GLU A 141 11.79 4.76 -16.14
CA GLU A 141 12.68 4.11 -17.11
C GLU A 141 13.69 3.18 -16.42
N THR A 142 14.24 3.61 -15.30
CA THR A 142 15.15 2.77 -14.49
C THR A 142 14.47 1.50 -14.03
N ILE A 143 13.23 1.60 -13.55
CA ILE A 143 12.43 0.45 -13.11
C ILE A 143 12.13 -0.46 -14.30
N ARG A 144 11.77 0.08 -15.46
CA ARG A 144 11.49 -0.69 -16.68
C ARG A 144 12.69 -1.54 -17.09
N GLN A 145 13.89 -0.96 -17.07
CA GLN A 145 15.13 -1.67 -17.39
C GLN A 145 15.42 -2.80 -16.39
N ARG A 146 15.21 -2.56 -15.09
CA ARG A 146 15.35 -3.59 -14.06
C ARG A 146 14.35 -4.73 -14.23
N VAL A 147 13.09 -4.40 -14.51
CA VAL A 147 12.05 -5.40 -14.79
C VAL A 147 12.40 -6.26 -16.00
N ALA A 148 12.95 -5.67 -17.04
CA ALA A 148 13.41 -6.43 -18.21
C ALA A 148 14.57 -7.40 -17.88
N ALA A 149 15.42 -7.04 -16.92
CA ALA A 149 16.57 -7.86 -16.51
C ALA A 149 16.24 -8.95 -15.49
N VAL A 150 15.39 -8.65 -14.49
CA VAL A 150 15.17 -9.52 -13.32
C VAL A 150 13.68 -9.81 -13.02
N GLY A 151 12.76 -9.39 -13.87
CA GLY A 151 11.33 -9.58 -13.66
C GLY A 151 10.75 -8.66 -12.60
N ALA A 152 9.73 -9.12 -11.86
CA ALA A 152 8.93 -8.34 -10.91
C ALA A 152 9.77 -7.66 -9.81
N ASP A 153 10.89 -8.24 -9.41
CA ASP A 153 11.78 -7.68 -8.39
C ASP A 153 12.41 -6.35 -8.83
N GLY A 154 12.43 -6.04 -10.13
CA GLY A 154 12.81 -4.74 -10.66
C GLY A 154 11.94 -3.59 -10.17
N LYS A 155 10.71 -3.87 -9.71
CA LYS A 155 9.76 -2.90 -9.12
C LYS A 155 9.97 -2.67 -7.62
N LEU A 156 10.99 -3.27 -7.00
CA LEU A 156 11.27 -3.14 -5.58
C LEU A 156 12.44 -2.18 -5.33
N VAL A 157 12.55 -1.69 -4.09
CA VAL A 157 13.70 -0.89 -3.67
C VAL A 157 14.93 -1.79 -3.54
N TRP A 158 16.03 -1.37 -4.15
CA TRP A 158 17.31 -2.06 -4.11
C TRP A 158 18.29 -1.34 -3.19
N ASP A 159 19.19 -2.11 -2.61
CA ASP A 159 20.29 -1.59 -1.81
C ASP A 159 21.49 -1.14 -2.70
N LYS A 160 22.52 -0.61 -2.05
CA LYS A 160 23.75 -0.16 -2.72
C LYS A 160 24.57 -1.31 -3.37
N HIS A 161 24.25 -2.56 -3.07
CA HIS A 161 24.91 -3.74 -3.61
C HIS A 161 24.14 -4.36 -4.78
N GLY A 162 23.05 -3.72 -5.23
CA GLY A 162 22.25 -4.19 -6.36
C GLY A 162 21.34 -5.37 -6.01
N GLN A 163 20.94 -5.50 -4.74
CA GLN A 163 20.00 -6.52 -4.27
C GLN A 163 18.74 -5.88 -3.73
N VAL A 164 17.63 -6.63 -3.73
CA VAL A 164 16.38 -6.16 -3.10
C VAL A 164 16.64 -5.87 -1.63
N ARG A 165 16.33 -4.64 -1.19
CA ARG A 165 16.45 -4.24 0.21
C ARG A 165 15.39 -4.95 1.04
N LEU A 166 15.83 -5.86 1.92
CA LEU A 166 14.94 -6.55 2.82
C LEU A 166 14.83 -5.85 4.18
N VAL A 167 13.62 -5.78 4.68
CA VAL A 167 13.23 -5.13 5.93
C VAL A 167 12.36 -6.05 6.78
N THR A 168 12.06 -5.67 8.01
CA THR A 168 11.20 -6.42 8.92
C THR A 168 9.73 -6.06 8.77
N LEU A 169 8.81 -6.92 9.25
CA LEU A 169 7.39 -6.57 9.33
C LEU A 169 7.19 -5.35 10.23
N THR A 170 7.92 -5.23 11.32
CA THR A 170 7.86 -4.05 12.21
C THR A 170 8.12 -2.76 11.45
N GLU A 171 9.17 -2.69 10.59
CA GLU A 171 9.43 -1.54 9.74
C GLU A 171 8.26 -1.26 8.79
N LYS A 172 7.75 -2.30 8.13
CA LYS A 172 6.61 -2.18 7.20
C LYS A 172 5.32 -1.69 7.83
N LEU A 173 5.10 -2.01 9.11
CA LEU A 173 3.90 -1.59 9.84
C LEU A 173 4.03 -0.16 10.40
N LEU A 174 5.22 0.23 10.85
CA LEU A 174 5.45 1.55 11.44
C LEU A 174 5.45 2.67 10.40
N ILE A 175 5.98 2.43 9.20
CA ILE A 175 6.09 3.46 8.16
C ILE A 175 4.72 4.05 7.78
N PRO A 176 3.71 3.29 7.33
CA PRO A 176 2.40 3.86 6.98
C PRO A 176 1.68 4.45 8.19
N LEU A 177 1.88 3.88 9.39
CA LEU A 177 1.33 4.42 10.63
C LEU A 177 1.87 5.83 10.90
N LEU A 178 3.20 6.00 10.85
CA LEU A 178 3.86 7.28 11.07
C LEU A 178 3.49 8.29 9.98
N ALA A 179 3.44 7.86 8.71
CA ALA A 179 3.01 8.72 7.61
C ALA A 179 1.59 9.29 7.86
N LYS A 180 0.66 8.48 8.35
CA LYS A 180 -0.69 8.98 8.68
C LYS A 180 -0.75 9.81 9.96
N LEU A 181 0.07 9.53 10.95
CA LEU A 181 0.14 10.34 12.17
C LEU A 181 0.63 11.78 11.89
N THR A 182 1.50 11.99 10.91
CA THR A 182 1.94 13.34 10.52
C THR A 182 0.83 14.19 9.93
N HIS A 183 -0.27 13.59 9.50
CA HIS A 183 -1.46 14.25 8.95
C HIS A 183 -2.60 14.41 9.96
N PHE A 184 -2.35 14.10 11.23
CA PHE A 184 -3.35 14.25 12.28
C PHE A 184 -3.57 15.73 12.60
N ILE A 185 -4.82 16.17 12.49
CA ILE A 185 -5.28 17.50 12.91
C ILE A 185 -6.15 17.32 14.16
N PRO A 186 -5.73 17.85 15.32
CA PRO A 186 -6.51 17.81 16.53
C PRO A 186 -7.95 18.33 16.30
N GLU A 187 -8.92 17.66 16.91
CA GLU A 187 -10.36 17.98 16.80
C GLU A 187 -10.97 17.83 15.40
N ALA A 188 -10.19 17.44 14.39
CA ALA A 188 -10.67 17.32 13.01
C ALA A 188 -10.52 15.91 12.41
N GLY A 189 -9.35 15.27 12.51
CA GLY A 189 -9.11 13.94 11.94
C GLY A 189 -7.80 13.83 11.17
N ILE A 190 -7.74 12.92 10.21
CA ILE A 190 -6.55 12.75 9.36
C ILE A 190 -6.73 13.54 8.06
N TRP A 191 -5.84 14.51 7.82
CA TRP A 191 -5.89 15.34 6.62
C TRP A 191 -5.73 14.50 5.34
N LEU A 192 -6.59 14.79 4.38
CA LEU A 192 -6.59 14.15 3.05
C LEU A 192 -5.55 14.85 2.16
N ASN A 193 -4.32 14.40 2.24
CA ASN A 193 -3.14 15.08 1.68
C ASN A 193 -2.76 14.66 0.25
N THR A 194 -3.35 13.59 -0.27
CA THR A 194 -3.06 13.09 -1.62
C THR A 194 -4.27 13.20 -2.52
N GLN A 195 -4.06 13.50 -3.79
CA GLN A 195 -5.10 13.40 -4.80
C GLN A 195 -5.64 11.96 -4.83
N ARG A 196 -6.96 11.82 -5.07
CA ARG A 196 -7.67 10.54 -5.00
C ARG A 196 -7.43 9.78 -3.69
N PRO A 197 -7.75 10.34 -2.54
CA PRO A 197 -7.83 9.54 -1.34
C PRO A 197 -8.99 8.54 -1.52
N GLU A 198 -8.68 7.33 -1.72
CA GLU A 198 -9.49 6.29 -2.36
C GLU A 198 -10.61 5.69 -1.54
N TRP A 199 -10.81 6.12 -0.31
CA TRP A 199 -11.80 5.49 0.56
C TRP A 199 -13.22 5.54 -0.04
N ASN A 200 -13.60 6.70 -0.57
CA ASN A 200 -14.85 6.89 -1.32
C ASN A 200 -14.81 8.20 -2.14
N ASP A 201 -15.82 8.42 -2.97
CA ASP A 201 -15.90 9.59 -3.84
C ASP A 201 -15.96 10.93 -3.07
N ALA A 202 -16.53 10.93 -1.87
CA ALA A 202 -16.56 12.12 -1.02
C ALA A 202 -15.14 12.54 -0.60
N ASN A 203 -14.24 11.60 -0.36
CA ASN A 203 -12.83 11.90 -0.08
C ASN A 203 -12.15 12.61 -1.26
N ASN A 204 -12.47 12.22 -2.50
CA ASN A 204 -11.94 12.89 -3.69
C ASN A 204 -12.38 14.36 -3.79
N ALA A 205 -13.60 14.68 -3.33
CA ALA A 205 -14.07 16.06 -3.27
C ALA A 205 -13.37 16.88 -2.18
N LEU A 206 -12.96 16.22 -1.07
CA LEU A 206 -12.42 16.86 0.13
C LEU A 206 -10.88 16.93 0.14
N VAL A 207 -10.19 16.36 -0.84
CA VAL A 207 -8.72 16.33 -0.87
C VAL A 207 -8.12 17.73 -0.67
N GLY A 208 -7.15 17.83 0.23
CA GLY A 208 -6.48 19.08 0.60
C GLY A 208 -7.27 20.00 1.54
N ASN A 209 -8.60 19.89 1.56
CA ASN A 209 -9.49 20.79 2.33
C ASN A 209 -10.28 20.08 3.44
N GLY A 210 -10.21 18.77 3.50
CA GLY A 210 -10.96 17.98 4.48
C GLY A 210 -10.13 16.95 5.19
N THR A 211 -10.78 16.26 6.15
CA THR A 211 -10.19 15.21 6.98
C THR A 211 -11.03 13.94 6.95
N SER A 212 -10.38 12.80 7.15
CA SER A 212 -11.01 11.50 7.29
C SER A 212 -11.12 11.09 8.76
N MET A 213 -12.34 10.99 9.26
CA MET A 213 -12.61 10.40 10.58
C MET A 213 -12.51 8.88 10.56
N VAL A 214 -12.82 8.25 9.44
CA VAL A 214 -12.68 6.79 9.29
C VAL A 214 -11.22 6.39 9.46
N THR A 215 -10.31 7.06 8.77
CA THR A 215 -8.86 6.83 8.90
C THR A 215 -8.37 7.09 10.33
N LEU A 216 -8.89 8.12 10.99
CA LEU A 216 -8.55 8.41 12.40
C LEU A 216 -8.97 7.26 13.33
N TYR A 217 -10.18 6.74 13.20
CA TYR A 217 -10.67 5.65 14.04
C TYR A 217 -9.88 4.36 13.83
N TYR A 218 -9.57 4.03 12.58
CA TYR A 218 -8.75 2.87 12.28
C TYR A 218 -7.29 3.06 12.70
N LEU A 219 -6.74 4.26 12.60
CA LEU A 219 -5.41 4.58 13.11
C LEU A 219 -5.33 4.38 14.63
N ARG A 220 -6.34 4.84 15.38
CA ARG A 220 -6.44 4.59 16.83
C ARG A 220 -6.51 3.08 17.14
N ARG A 221 -7.32 2.32 16.39
CA ARG A 221 -7.43 0.87 16.52
C ARG A 221 -6.08 0.18 16.23
N HIS A 222 -5.39 0.61 15.19
CA HIS A 222 -4.06 0.13 14.80
C HIS A 222 -3.02 0.38 15.90
N LEU A 223 -2.98 1.58 16.49
CA LEU A 223 -2.12 1.90 17.62
C LEU A 223 -2.42 1.03 18.85
N THR A 224 -3.68 0.75 19.13
CA THR A 224 -4.10 -0.13 20.23
C THR A 224 -3.63 -1.56 19.98
N PHE A 225 -3.81 -2.05 18.75
CA PHE A 225 -3.33 -3.37 18.33
C PHE A 225 -1.81 -3.48 18.43
N PHE A 226 -1.05 -2.46 17.97
CA PHE A 226 0.42 -2.45 18.08
C PHE A 226 0.90 -2.43 19.50
N ARG A 227 0.27 -1.64 20.37
CA ARG A 227 0.61 -1.66 21.80
C ARG A 227 0.46 -3.04 22.40
N TYR A 228 -0.58 -3.78 22.02
CA TYR A 228 -0.76 -5.17 22.43
C TYR A 228 0.32 -6.09 21.82
N LEU A 229 0.50 -6.02 20.51
CA LEU A 229 1.42 -6.86 19.75
C LEU A 229 2.87 -6.73 20.25
N PHE A 230 3.37 -5.51 20.42
CA PHE A 230 4.76 -5.27 20.85
C PHE A 230 4.99 -5.55 22.33
N ARG A 231 3.98 -5.47 23.18
CA ARG A 231 4.10 -5.86 24.59
C ARG A 231 4.21 -7.38 24.77
N ASN A 232 3.69 -8.16 23.85
CA ASN A 232 3.65 -9.61 23.92
C ASN A 232 4.63 -10.26 22.94
N ALA A 233 5.48 -9.51 22.28
CA ALA A 233 6.48 -9.99 21.31
C ALA A 233 7.85 -10.29 21.96
N THR A 234 7.88 -10.61 23.26
CA THR A 234 9.11 -11.00 23.99
C THR A 234 9.35 -12.49 23.91
#